data_945dd9894151718930ee885eba23513a
#
_entry.id   945dd9894151718930ee885eba23513a
#
_cell.length_a   1.000
_cell.length_b   1.000
_cell.length_c   1.000
_cell.angle_alpha   90.00
_cell.angle_beta   90.00
_cell.angle_gamma   90.00
#
_symmetry.space_group_name_H-M   'P 1'
#
loop_
_entity.id
_entity.type
_entity.pdbx_description
1 polymer ?
#
loop_
_entity_poly.entity_id
_entity_poly.type
_entity_poly.pdbx_seq_one_letter_code
_entity_poly.pdbx_strand_id
1 'polypeptide(L)' 'PLLTAFINLSDGDRKKVQSILSDLGFYKSSIDGLYGKGTLKALTAYNKKNLNDDDLTKSGNVMNLITVLLDN' A
#
# COMPACT_ATOMS: atom_id res chain seq x y z
N PRO A 1 -2.40 -4.16 11.41
CA PRO A 1 -3.06 -4.77 10.23
C PRO A 1 -2.38 -4.44 8.90
N LEU A 2 -1.91 -3.20 8.71
CA LEU A 2 -1.32 -2.80 7.43
C LEU A 2 0.00 -3.55 7.16
N LEU A 3 0.90 -3.59 8.13
CA LEU A 3 2.14 -4.33 8.01
C LEU A 3 1.88 -5.82 7.71
N THR A 4 1.03 -6.44 8.50
CA THR A 4 0.71 -7.86 8.36
C THR A 4 0.10 -8.15 6.98
N ALA A 5 -0.83 -7.31 6.54
CA ALA A 5 -1.47 -7.47 5.24
C ALA A 5 -0.45 -7.35 4.10
N PHE A 6 0.46 -6.39 4.19
CA PHE A 6 1.47 -6.18 3.15
C PHE A 6 2.46 -7.35 3.09
N ILE A 7 3.00 -7.79 4.23
CA ILE A 7 3.99 -8.87 4.23
C ILE A 7 3.39 -10.23 3.86
N ASN A 8 2.07 -10.39 3.99
CA ASN A 8 1.38 -11.61 3.57
C ASN A 8 1.12 -11.68 2.07
N LEU A 9 1.33 -10.58 1.34
CA LEU A 9 1.26 -10.60 -0.12
C LEU A 9 2.45 -11.37 -0.69
N SER A 10 2.31 -11.90 -1.90
CA SER A 10 3.45 -12.45 -2.63
C SER A 10 4.47 -11.35 -2.90
N ASP A 11 5.72 -11.74 -3.16
CA ASP A 11 6.76 -10.78 -3.52
C ASP A 11 6.36 -9.95 -4.74
N GLY A 12 5.78 -10.61 -5.75
CA GLY A 12 5.29 -9.92 -6.93
C GLY A 12 4.23 -8.88 -6.63
N ASP A 13 3.27 -9.22 -5.76
CA ASP A 13 2.20 -8.29 -5.39
C ASP A 13 2.70 -7.14 -4.53
N ARG A 14 3.66 -7.41 -3.62
CA ARG A 14 4.28 -6.32 -2.84
C ARG A 14 4.96 -5.31 -3.76
N LYS A 15 5.73 -5.81 -4.72
CA LYS A 15 6.41 -4.94 -5.70
C LYS A 15 5.41 -4.21 -6.59
N LYS A 16 4.32 -4.88 -6.97
CA LYS A 16 3.25 -4.25 -7.76
C LYS A 16 2.63 -3.07 -7.01
N VAL A 17 2.32 -3.25 -5.73
CA VAL A 17 1.79 -2.17 -4.89
C VAL A 17 2.75 -0.99 -4.86
N GLN A 18 4.04 -1.25 -4.61
CA GLN A 18 5.05 -0.19 -4.59
C GLN A 18 5.18 0.51 -5.95
N SER A 19 5.14 -0.27 -7.03
CA SER A 19 5.25 0.28 -8.39
C SER A 19 4.08 1.20 -8.73
N ILE A 20 2.86 0.78 -8.38
CA ILE A 20 1.67 1.60 -8.61
C ILE A 20 1.73 2.87 -7.77
N LEU A 21 2.11 2.77 -6.50
CA LEU A 21 2.29 3.94 -5.63
C LEU A 21 3.36 4.88 -6.17
N SER A 22 4.42 4.33 -6.74
CA SER A 22 5.49 5.11 -7.38
C SER A 22 4.98 5.85 -8.60
N ASP A 23 4.24 5.16 -9.47
CA ASP A 23 3.66 5.76 -10.68
C ASP A 23 2.69 6.89 -10.35
N LEU A 24 1.97 6.76 -9.24
CA LEU A 24 1.03 7.78 -8.78
C LEU A 24 1.70 8.91 -7.98
N GLY A 25 3.00 8.80 -7.74
CA GLY A 25 3.76 9.85 -7.05
C GLY A 25 3.78 9.74 -5.54
N PHE A 26 3.25 8.66 -4.95
CA PHE A 26 3.23 8.50 -3.49
C PHE A 26 4.48 7.82 -2.94
N TYR A 27 5.12 6.95 -3.72
CA TYR A 27 6.29 6.18 -3.29
C TYR A 27 7.50 6.60 -4.09
N LYS A 28 8.59 6.96 -3.39
CA LYS A 28 9.80 7.51 -4.03
C LYS A 28 11.06 6.72 -3.69
N SER A 29 10.89 5.51 -3.19
CA SER A 29 12.01 4.63 -2.84
C SER A 29 12.10 3.45 -3.79
N SER A 30 12.99 2.50 -3.51
CA SER A 30 13.21 1.33 -4.36
C SER A 30 12.01 0.38 -4.37
N ILE A 31 11.74 -0.22 -5.51
CA ILE A 31 10.72 -1.27 -5.63
C ILE A 31 11.37 -2.58 -5.19
N ASP A 32 11.41 -2.81 -3.89
CA ASP A 32 12.14 -3.91 -3.28
C ASP A 32 11.26 -4.97 -2.61
N GLY A 33 9.96 -4.73 -2.54
CA GLY A 33 9.01 -5.63 -1.88
C GLY A 33 9.09 -5.61 -0.36
N LEU A 34 9.82 -4.67 0.22
CA LEU A 34 10.00 -4.58 1.66
C LEU A 34 9.09 -3.52 2.27
N TYR A 35 8.55 -3.83 3.45
CA TYR A 35 7.74 -2.87 4.18
C TYR A 35 8.66 -1.99 5.02
N GLY A 36 8.71 -0.72 4.72
CA GLY A 36 9.49 0.25 5.47
C GLY A 36 8.72 1.55 5.65
N LYS A 37 9.40 2.57 6.16
CA LYS A 37 8.77 3.88 6.38
C LYS A 37 8.23 4.48 5.08
N GLY A 38 8.93 4.30 3.97
CA GLY A 38 8.50 4.80 2.67
C GLY A 38 7.22 4.13 2.19
N THR A 39 7.13 2.81 2.33
CA THR A 39 5.94 2.06 1.96
C THR A 39 4.74 2.46 2.82
N LEU A 40 4.95 2.52 4.15
CA LEU A 40 3.90 2.95 5.07
C LEU A 40 3.40 4.36 4.74
N LYS A 41 4.31 5.28 4.52
CA LYS A 41 3.97 6.67 4.20
C LYS A 41 3.19 6.75 2.89
N ALA A 42 3.60 5.99 1.88
CA ALA A 42 2.94 5.98 0.58
C ALA A 42 1.52 5.40 0.67
N LEU A 43 1.35 4.27 1.37
CA LEU A 43 0.04 3.67 1.58
C LEU A 43 -0.90 4.59 2.34
N THR A 44 -0.39 5.24 3.39
CA THR A 44 -1.17 6.18 4.19
C THR A 44 -1.61 7.39 3.37
N ALA A 45 -0.70 7.94 2.57
CA ALA A 45 -0.99 9.09 1.73
C ALA A 45 -2.03 8.76 0.64
N TYR A 46 -1.89 7.58 0.01
CA TYR A 46 -2.86 7.12 -0.99
C TYR A 46 -4.24 6.96 -0.37
N ASN A 47 -4.30 6.33 0.80
CA ASN A 47 -5.55 6.12 1.53
C ASN A 47 -6.24 7.46 1.86
N LYS A 48 -5.47 8.41 2.33
CA LYS A 48 -6.00 9.73 2.68
C LYS A 48 -6.56 10.45 1.46
N LYS A 49 -5.88 10.38 0.34
CA LYS A 49 -6.26 11.11 -0.87
C LYS A 49 -7.40 10.43 -1.64
N ASN A 50 -7.38 9.10 -1.73
CA ASN A 50 -8.26 8.35 -2.64
C ASN A 50 -9.34 7.52 -1.96
N LEU A 51 -9.21 7.24 -0.67
CA LEU A 51 -10.12 6.37 0.08
C LEU A 51 -10.71 7.06 1.31
N ASN A 52 -10.81 8.38 1.29
CA ASN A 52 -11.42 9.17 2.37
C ASN A 52 -10.77 8.98 3.74
N ASP A 53 -9.47 8.69 3.76
CA ASP A 53 -8.72 8.49 5.00
C ASP A 53 -9.37 7.41 5.89
N ASP A 54 -9.67 6.25 5.31
CA ASP A 54 -10.27 5.13 6.01
C ASP A 54 -9.39 4.69 7.18
N ASP A 55 -10.02 4.20 8.24
CA ASP A 55 -9.33 3.74 9.43
C ASP A 55 -8.52 2.46 9.14
N LEU A 56 -7.20 2.58 9.03
CA LEU A 56 -6.30 1.46 8.71
C LEU A 56 -5.97 0.59 9.91
N THR A 57 -6.59 0.81 11.07
CA THR A 57 -6.56 -0.15 12.17
C THR A 57 -7.57 -1.27 11.95
N LYS A 58 -8.45 -1.12 10.99
CA LYS A 58 -9.47 -2.12 10.65
C LYS A 58 -9.02 -2.94 9.46
N SER A 59 -8.96 -4.26 9.63
CA SER A 59 -8.45 -5.16 8.60
C SER A 59 -9.27 -5.11 7.29
N GLY A 60 -10.57 -4.91 7.38
CA GLY A 60 -11.42 -4.76 6.20
C GLY A 60 -11.03 -3.55 5.34
N ASN A 61 -10.70 -2.43 5.98
CA ASN A 61 -10.26 -1.23 5.27
C ASN A 61 -8.87 -1.43 4.65
N VAL A 62 -7.98 -2.14 5.35
CA VAL A 62 -6.66 -2.48 4.83
C VAL A 62 -6.78 -3.38 3.60
N MET A 63 -7.63 -4.39 3.64
CA MET A 63 -7.86 -5.29 2.50
C MET A 63 -8.43 -4.51 1.32
N ASN A 64 -9.35 -3.59 1.56
CA ASN A 64 -9.89 -2.74 0.52
C ASN A 64 -8.81 -1.88 -0.14
N LEU A 65 -7.96 -1.26 0.65
CA LEU A 65 -6.84 -0.45 0.15
C LEU A 65 -5.94 -1.27 -0.78
N ILE A 66 -5.53 -2.45 -0.34
CA ILE A 66 -4.64 -3.31 -1.12
C ILE A 66 -5.33 -3.80 -2.38
N THR A 67 -6.60 -4.21 -2.29
CA THR A 67 -7.37 -4.66 -3.45
C THR A 67 -7.50 -3.56 -4.50
N VAL A 68 -7.83 -2.34 -4.08
CA VAL A 68 -7.95 -1.19 -4.98
C VAL A 68 -6.62 -0.93 -5.70
N LEU A 69 -5.50 -0.99 -4.98
CA LEU A 69 -4.19 -0.80 -5.57
C LEU A 69 -3.85 -1.90 -6.56
N LEU A 70 -4.09 -3.17 -6.21
CA LEU A 70 -3.75 -4.28 -7.10
C LEU A 70 -4.62 -4.32 -8.36
N ASP A 71 -5.81 -3.76 -8.29
CA ASP A 71 -6.72 -3.67 -9.45
C ASP A 71 -6.44 -2.47 -10.35
N ASN A 72 -5.49 -1.67 -9.97
CA ASN A 72 -5.16 -0.43 -10.69
C ASN A 72 -4.47 -0.69 -12.03
#